data_3d56ae616de895dae577935f83e31eec
#
_entry.id   3d56ae616de895dae577935f83e31eec
#
_cell.length_a   1.000
_cell.length_b   1.000
_cell.length_c   1.000
_cell.angle_alpha   90.00
_cell.angle_beta   90.00
_cell.angle_gamma   90.00
#
_symmetry.space_group_name_H-M   'P 1'
#
loop_
_entity.id
_entity.type
_entity.pdbx_description
1 polymer ?
#
loop_
_entity_poly.entity_id
_entity_poly.type
_entity_poly.pdbx_seq_one_letter_code
_entity_poly.pdbx_strand_id
1 'polypeptide(L)'
;MEPLYKFIDDQYMFKGVSHTREVVRAILLDENDKVCLEYLVDDDGFGPRDYYETPGGGMKPGEDHISSLKREIEEEVGYECEVISFLGEVDDYYNLIQRKNHNYYYLVRRGKKVKQHLEEDEKIRIAKIIWVDIDEAIRLYEGMQNVLVGRLVKQRELPILKLAKMSLQSKGK
;
A
#
# COMPACT_ATOMS: atom_id res chain seq x y z
N MET A 1 -16.44 8.56 7.92
CA MET A 1 -15.40 8.69 8.96
C MET A 1 -14.38 9.66 8.43
N GLU A 2 -13.77 10.52 9.25
CA GLU A 2 -12.69 11.37 8.75
C GLU A 2 -11.41 10.53 8.60
N PRO A 3 -10.61 10.76 7.54
CA PRO A 3 -9.37 10.04 7.36
C PRO A 3 -8.38 10.34 8.49
N LEU A 4 -7.59 9.33 8.90
CA LEU A 4 -6.53 9.48 9.91
C LEU A 4 -5.50 10.52 9.49
N TYR A 5 -5.17 10.52 8.19
CA TYR A 5 -4.20 11.41 7.59
C TYR A 5 -4.70 11.93 6.25
N LYS A 6 -4.31 13.15 5.95
CA LYS A 6 -4.54 13.78 4.66
C LYS A 6 -3.24 14.39 4.17
N PHE A 7 -2.74 13.90 3.04
CA PHE A 7 -1.48 14.37 2.45
C PHE A 7 -1.75 15.12 1.16
N ILE A 8 -1.08 16.25 1.01
CA ILE A 8 -1.15 17.10 -0.18
C ILE A 8 0.18 16.95 -0.91
N ASP A 9 0.10 16.71 -2.22
CA ASP A 9 1.25 16.75 -3.10
C ASP A 9 1.73 18.21 -3.24
N ASP A 10 2.94 18.49 -2.76
CA ASP A 10 3.55 19.81 -2.86
C ASP A 10 4.61 19.89 -3.98
N GLN A 11 4.76 18.82 -4.77
CA GLN A 11 5.70 18.78 -5.89
C GLN A 11 5.12 19.42 -7.15
N TYR A 12 3.80 19.42 -7.28
CA TYR A 12 3.08 19.98 -8.41
C TYR A 12 1.94 20.88 -7.94
N MET A 13 1.64 21.90 -8.73
CA MET A 13 0.53 22.82 -8.43
C MET A 13 -0.80 22.07 -8.41
N PHE A 14 -1.61 22.31 -7.37
CA PHE A 14 -2.97 21.80 -7.31
C PHE A 14 -3.85 22.50 -8.35
N LYS A 15 -4.45 21.74 -9.25
CA LYS A 15 -5.34 22.22 -10.33
C LYS A 15 -6.77 21.65 -10.21
N GLY A 16 -7.15 21.23 -9.01
CA GLY A 16 -8.41 20.54 -8.77
C GLY A 16 -8.28 19.01 -8.83
N VAL A 17 -9.41 18.33 -8.64
CA VAL A 17 -9.52 16.87 -8.69
C VAL A 17 -10.39 16.50 -9.89
N SER A 18 -9.83 15.78 -10.85
CA SER A 18 -10.56 15.29 -12.03
C SER A 18 -11.23 13.93 -11.75
N HIS A 19 -10.62 13.10 -10.91
CA HIS A 19 -11.15 11.80 -10.54
C HIS A 19 -10.68 11.36 -9.16
N THR A 20 -11.47 10.51 -8.53
CA THR A 20 -11.17 9.89 -7.25
C THR A 20 -11.01 8.38 -7.46
N ARG A 21 -10.08 7.76 -6.74
CA ARG A 21 -9.86 6.33 -6.73
C ARG A 21 -9.99 5.78 -5.31
N GLU A 22 -10.81 4.76 -5.16
CA GLU A 22 -10.90 3.96 -3.93
C GLU A 22 -9.84 2.87 -3.99
N VAL A 23 -9.02 2.74 -2.95
CA VAL A 23 -7.87 1.85 -2.90
C VAL A 23 -7.85 1.08 -1.59
N VAL A 24 -7.66 -0.22 -1.65
CA VAL A 24 -7.44 -1.06 -0.46
C VAL A 24 -5.98 -1.46 -0.36
N ARG A 25 -5.43 -1.47 0.86
CA ARG A 25 -4.02 -1.77 1.13
C ARG A 25 -3.86 -2.65 2.34
N ALA A 26 -2.89 -3.56 2.31
CA ALA A 26 -2.61 -4.49 3.38
C ALA A 26 -1.25 -4.25 4.03
N ILE A 27 -1.23 -4.10 5.36
CA ILE A 27 -0.06 -4.48 6.13
C ILE A 27 -0.16 -6.01 6.30
N LEU A 28 0.37 -6.73 5.32
CA LEU A 28 0.26 -8.18 5.21
C LEU A 28 1.39 -8.85 5.99
N LEU A 29 1.02 -9.68 6.96
CA LEU A 29 1.94 -10.40 7.83
C LEU A 29 2.03 -11.88 7.43
N ASP A 30 3.25 -12.44 7.52
CA ASP A 30 3.43 -13.89 7.51
C ASP A 30 3.24 -14.50 8.92
N GLU A 31 3.46 -15.81 9.04
CA GLU A 31 3.34 -16.56 10.30
C GLU A 31 4.37 -16.14 11.37
N ASN A 32 5.42 -15.42 11.00
CA ASN A 32 6.44 -14.90 11.89
C ASN A 32 6.33 -13.38 12.13
N ASP A 33 5.16 -12.79 11.82
CA ASP A 33 4.89 -11.35 11.88
C ASP A 33 5.78 -10.47 10.97
N LYS A 34 6.40 -11.06 9.93
CA LYS A 34 7.11 -10.28 8.92
C LYS A 34 6.14 -9.62 7.96
N VAL A 35 6.42 -8.38 7.63
CA VAL A 35 5.62 -7.55 6.71
C VAL A 35 6.03 -7.82 5.27
N CYS A 36 5.03 -8.01 4.41
CA CYS A 36 5.20 -8.07 2.96
C CYS A 36 5.35 -6.67 2.38
N LEU A 37 6.38 -6.47 1.58
CA LEU A 37 6.56 -5.26 0.77
C LEU A 37 6.86 -5.64 -0.67
N GLU A 38 6.32 -4.87 -1.59
CA GLU A 38 6.62 -4.92 -3.01
C GLU A 38 7.67 -3.86 -3.33
N TYR A 39 8.73 -4.25 -4.03
CA TYR A 39 9.69 -3.30 -4.55
C TYR A 39 9.34 -2.98 -5.99
N LEU A 40 9.02 -1.73 -6.24
CA LEU A 40 8.55 -1.25 -7.52
C LEU A 40 9.67 -0.56 -8.29
N VAL A 41 9.78 -0.96 -9.55
CA VAL A 41 10.67 -0.36 -10.53
C VAL A 41 9.84 -0.10 -11.78
N ASP A 42 10.08 0.95 -12.47
CA ASP A 42 9.53 1.28 -13.80
C ASP A 42 9.61 2.79 -14.03
N ASP A 43 9.36 3.22 -15.25
CA ASP A 43 9.12 4.62 -15.60
C ASP A 43 7.88 4.67 -16.50
N ASP A 44 6.71 4.80 -15.86
CA ASP A 44 5.41 4.75 -16.54
C ASP A 44 4.85 6.15 -16.90
N GLY A 45 5.72 7.14 -17.01
CA GLY A 45 5.34 8.53 -17.30
C GLY A 45 4.94 9.34 -16.05
N PHE A 46 4.84 8.73 -14.88
CA PHE A 46 4.75 9.43 -13.58
C PHE A 46 6.13 9.68 -12.96
N GLY A 47 7.18 9.32 -13.68
CA GLY A 47 8.56 9.34 -13.26
C GLY A 47 9.05 7.97 -12.79
N PRO A 48 10.39 7.85 -12.60
CA PRO A 48 11.01 6.58 -12.21
C PRO A 48 10.49 6.10 -10.86
N ARG A 49 10.17 4.82 -10.80
CA ARG A 49 9.84 4.09 -9.57
C ARG A 49 11.11 3.42 -9.05
N ASP A 50 11.40 3.64 -7.82
CA ASP A 50 12.48 3.03 -7.05
C ASP A 50 12.09 3.10 -5.58
N TYR A 51 11.05 2.36 -5.21
CA TYR A 51 10.48 2.44 -3.87
C TYR A 51 9.74 1.17 -3.48
N TYR A 52 9.51 1.04 -2.18
CA TYR A 52 8.66 -0.01 -1.61
C TYR A 52 7.22 0.47 -1.49
N GLU A 53 6.28 -0.44 -1.69
CA GLU A 53 4.85 -0.22 -1.48
C GLU A 53 4.23 -1.43 -0.77
N THR A 54 3.15 -1.19 -0.04
CA THR A 54 2.37 -2.27 0.57
C THR A 54 1.44 -2.89 -0.47
N PRO A 55 1.17 -4.22 -0.45
CA PRO A 55 0.26 -4.87 -1.39
C PRO A 55 -1.13 -4.25 -1.37
N GLY A 56 -1.76 -4.21 -2.53
CA GLY A 56 -3.12 -3.73 -2.70
C GLY A 56 -3.31 -2.79 -3.87
N GLY A 57 -4.55 -2.54 -4.24
CA GLY A 57 -4.86 -1.80 -5.45
C GLY A 57 -6.25 -1.18 -5.45
N GLY A 58 -6.67 -0.79 -6.64
CA GLY A 58 -7.96 -0.14 -6.84
C GLY A 58 -9.13 -1.09 -6.73
N MET A 59 -10.16 -0.65 -6.05
CA MET A 59 -11.42 -1.36 -6.00
C MET A 59 -12.09 -1.39 -7.38
N LYS A 60 -12.63 -2.53 -7.76
CA LYS A 60 -13.45 -2.68 -8.96
C LYS A 60 -14.91 -2.30 -8.66
N PRO A 61 -15.69 -1.83 -9.64
CA PRO A 61 -17.08 -1.48 -9.41
C PRO A 61 -17.87 -2.63 -8.78
N GLY A 62 -18.54 -2.35 -7.66
CA GLY A 62 -19.37 -3.32 -6.93
C GLY A 62 -18.62 -4.21 -5.94
N GLU A 63 -17.29 -4.08 -5.82
CA GLU A 63 -16.54 -4.77 -4.76
C GLU A 63 -16.71 -4.05 -3.41
N ASP A 64 -16.79 -4.82 -2.35
CA ASP A 64 -16.54 -4.33 -1.00
C ASP A 64 -15.02 -4.35 -0.69
N HIS A 65 -14.61 -3.65 0.36
CA HIS A 65 -13.20 -3.50 0.73
C HIS A 65 -12.49 -4.85 0.95
N ILE A 66 -13.17 -5.78 1.63
CA ILE A 66 -12.56 -7.06 2.01
C ILE A 66 -12.39 -7.97 0.79
N SER A 67 -13.40 -8.00 -0.07
CA SER A 67 -13.34 -8.76 -1.32
C SER A 67 -12.24 -8.22 -2.23
N SER A 68 -12.15 -6.90 -2.40
CA SER A 68 -11.10 -6.25 -3.18
C SER A 68 -9.72 -6.51 -2.59
N LEU A 69 -9.56 -6.37 -1.26
CA LEU A 69 -8.30 -6.61 -0.57
C LEU A 69 -7.79 -8.05 -0.75
N LYS A 70 -8.67 -9.04 -0.61
CA LYS A 70 -8.33 -10.45 -0.83
C LYS A 70 -7.91 -10.71 -2.26
N ARG A 71 -8.65 -10.19 -3.24
CA ARG A 71 -8.32 -10.32 -4.65
C ARG A 71 -6.92 -9.75 -4.95
N GLU A 72 -6.63 -8.53 -4.50
CA GLU A 72 -5.31 -7.89 -4.72
C GLU A 72 -4.18 -8.72 -4.11
N ILE A 73 -4.34 -9.22 -2.86
CA ILE A 73 -3.31 -10.04 -2.21
C ILE A 73 -3.11 -11.38 -2.95
N GLU A 74 -4.18 -12.01 -3.44
CA GLU A 74 -4.07 -13.23 -4.24
C GLU A 74 -3.40 -12.96 -5.59
N GLU A 75 -3.77 -11.88 -6.27
CA GLU A 75 -3.21 -11.49 -7.57
C GLU A 75 -1.73 -11.10 -7.45
N GLU A 76 -1.37 -10.19 -6.54
CA GLU A 76 -0.03 -9.61 -6.42
C GLU A 76 0.95 -10.51 -5.64
N VAL A 77 0.50 -11.11 -4.53
CA VAL A 77 1.39 -11.83 -3.60
C VAL A 77 1.25 -13.35 -3.68
N GLY A 78 0.10 -13.85 -4.13
CA GLY A 78 -0.16 -15.27 -4.28
C GLY A 78 -0.50 -15.99 -2.97
N TYR A 79 -1.27 -15.35 -2.10
CA TYR A 79 -1.75 -15.93 -0.84
C TYR A 79 -3.21 -15.58 -0.58
N GLU A 80 -3.98 -16.53 -0.05
CA GLU A 80 -5.20 -16.22 0.69
C GLU A 80 -4.85 -15.34 1.89
N CYS A 81 -5.82 -14.65 2.44
CA CYS A 81 -5.57 -13.84 3.63
C CYS A 81 -6.78 -13.73 4.56
N GLU A 82 -6.49 -13.42 5.83
CA GLU A 82 -7.46 -13.12 6.88
C GLU A 82 -7.23 -11.72 7.41
N VAL A 83 -8.28 -10.92 7.46
CA VAL A 83 -8.24 -9.56 8.01
C VAL A 83 -8.26 -9.61 9.53
N ILE A 84 -7.23 -9.04 10.15
CA ILE A 84 -7.09 -8.94 11.61
C ILE A 84 -7.82 -7.70 12.14
N SER A 85 -7.60 -6.55 11.48
CA SER A 85 -8.23 -5.28 11.87
C SER A 85 -8.14 -4.24 10.77
N PHE A 86 -9.05 -3.29 10.81
CA PHE A 86 -8.95 -2.05 10.05
C PHE A 86 -7.98 -1.09 10.78
N LEU A 87 -7.02 -0.53 10.07
CA LEU A 87 -6.05 0.41 10.60
C LEU A 87 -6.47 1.87 10.42
N GLY A 88 -7.17 2.18 9.34
CA GLY A 88 -7.67 3.51 9.07
C GLY A 88 -7.64 3.92 7.60
N GLU A 89 -8.08 5.14 7.34
CA GLU A 89 -8.16 5.75 6.03
C GLU A 89 -7.08 6.81 5.86
N VAL A 90 -6.53 6.91 4.65
CA VAL A 90 -5.59 7.96 4.27
C VAL A 90 -6.02 8.56 2.94
N ASP A 91 -6.24 9.86 2.93
CA ASP A 91 -6.44 10.62 1.70
C ASP A 91 -5.11 11.15 1.19
N ASP A 92 -4.81 10.91 -0.07
CA ASP A 92 -3.68 11.53 -0.75
C ASP A 92 -4.05 12.09 -2.12
N TYR A 93 -3.25 13.02 -2.60
CA TYR A 93 -3.48 13.74 -3.85
C TYR A 93 -2.26 13.64 -4.74
N TYR A 94 -2.46 13.20 -5.98
CA TYR A 94 -1.46 13.22 -7.03
C TYR A 94 -1.77 14.39 -7.96
N ASN A 95 -1.19 15.55 -7.66
CA ASN A 95 -1.52 16.80 -8.35
C ASN A 95 -1.17 16.76 -9.84
N LEU A 96 -0.09 16.07 -10.21
CA LEU A 96 0.32 15.90 -11.60
C LEU A 96 -0.81 15.36 -12.50
N ILE A 97 -1.60 14.43 -11.97
CA ILE A 97 -2.70 13.78 -12.69
C ILE A 97 -4.08 14.14 -12.14
N GLN A 98 -4.16 15.14 -11.29
CA GLN A 98 -5.39 15.64 -10.68
C GLN A 98 -6.24 14.52 -10.03
N ARG A 99 -5.59 13.55 -9.39
CA ARG A 99 -6.22 12.40 -8.76
C ARG A 99 -6.21 12.51 -7.25
N LYS A 100 -7.37 12.25 -6.63
CA LYS A 100 -7.49 11.96 -5.22
C LYS A 100 -7.58 10.45 -5.02
N ASN A 101 -6.85 9.91 -4.05
CA ASN A 101 -7.03 8.54 -3.61
C ASN A 101 -7.60 8.52 -2.20
N HIS A 102 -8.60 7.65 -1.97
CA HIS A 102 -9.04 7.19 -0.67
C HIS A 102 -8.42 5.82 -0.43
N ASN A 103 -7.49 5.73 0.50
CA ASN A 103 -6.78 4.48 0.79
C ASN A 103 -7.28 3.91 2.11
N TYR A 104 -7.72 2.66 2.10
CA TYR A 104 -8.22 1.91 3.25
C TYR A 104 -7.19 0.86 3.64
N TYR A 105 -6.57 1.02 4.81
CA TYR A 105 -5.50 0.16 5.29
C TYR A 105 -6.00 -0.88 6.28
N TYR A 106 -5.58 -2.11 6.06
CA TYR A 106 -5.93 -3.26 6.90
C TYR A 106 -4.67 -3.97 7.40
N LEU A 107 -4.70 -4.42 8.65
CA LEU A 107 -3.75 -5.40 9.16
C LEU A 107 -4.26 -6.78 8.80
N VAL A 108 -3.44 -7.58 8.14
CA VAL A 108 -3.86 -8.81 7.47
C VAL A 108 -2.85 -9.91 7.75
N ARG A 109 -3.31 -11.15 7.94
CA ARG A 109 -2.47 -12.36 8.03
C ARG A 109 -2.56 -13.14 6.73
N ARG A 110 -1.42 -13.54 6.13
CA ARG A 110 -1.45 -14.45 5.01
C ARG A 110 -1.95 -15.84 5.42
N GLY A 111 -2.68 -16.47 4.53
CA GLY A 111 -3.18 -17.82 4.65
C GLY A 111 -2.40 -18.80 3.78
N LYS A 112 -3.14 -19.64 3.07
CA LYS A 112 -2.56 -20.64 2.16
C LYS A 112 -1.97 -19.94 0.93
N LYS A 113 -0.89 -20.54 0.40
CA LYS A 113 -0.32 -20.12 -0.87
C LYS A 113 -1.26 -20.53 -2.00
N VAL A 114 -1.53 -19.60 -2.90
CA VAL A 114 -2.30 -19.79 -4.15
C VAL A 114 -1.46 -19.37 -5.35
N LYS A 115 -2.00 -19.57 -6.54
CA LYS A 115 -1.30 -19.15 -7.74
C LYS A 115 -1.39 -17.62 -7.89
N GLN A 116 -0.24 -16.97 -7.96
CA GLN A 116 -0.14 -15.54 -8.25
C GLN A 116 -0.60 -15.25 -9.69
N HIS A 117 -1.31 -14.14 -9.89
CA HIS A 117 -1.88 -13.74 -11.18
C HIS A 117 -1.67 -12.26 -11.44
N LEU A 118 -0.39 -11.84 -11.60
CA LEU A 118 -0.06 -10.47 -11.93
C LEU A 118 -0.65 -10.05 -13.28
N GLU A 119 -1.22 -8.86 -13.34
CA GLU A 119 -1.54 -8.19 -14.59
C GLU A 119 -0.26 -7.83 -15.36
N GLU A 120 -0.36 -7.55 -16.66
CA GLU A 120 0.84 -7.36 -17.50
C GLU A 120 1.70 -6.16 -17.05
N ASP A 121 1.08 -5.07 -16.61
CA ASP A 121 1.77 -3.90 -16.08
C ASP A 121 2.37 -4.16 -14.69
N GLU A 122 1.76 -5.00 -13.86
CA GLU A 122 2.28 -5.41 -12.56
C GLU A 122 3.52 -6.29 -12.70
N LYS A 123 3.55 -7.20 -13.69
CA LYS A 123 4.73 -8.03 -14.00
C LYS A 123 5.95 -7.19 -14.35
N ILE A 124 5.74 -6.04 -14.98
CA ILE A 124 6.82 -5.11 -15.34
C ILE A 124 7.22 -4.30 -14.10
N ARG A 125 6.26 -3.87 -13.30
CA ARG A 125 6.41 -2.92 -12.21
C ARG A 125 6.93 -3.55 -10.92
N ILE A 126 6.42 -4.73 -10.53
CA ILE A 126 6.81 -5.43 -9.30
C ILE A 126 8.09 -6.24 -9.57
N ALA A 127 9.23 -5.67 -9.22
CA ALA A 127 10.51 -6.35 -9.43
C ALA A 127 10.76 -7.48 -8.44
N LYS A 128 10.30 -7.34 -7.21
CA LYS A 128 10.40 -8.37 -6.16
C LYS A 128 9.43 -8.12 -5.01
N ILE A 129 9.11 -9.21 -4.32
CA ILE A 129 8.38 -9.18 -3.03
C ILE A 129 9.37 -9.59 -1.94
N ILE A 130 9.37 -8.86 -0.84
CA ILE A 130 10.20 -9.13 0.33
C ILE A 130 9.35 -9.27 1.60
N TRP A 131 9.85 -10.04 2.56
CA TRP A 131 9.25 -10.22 3.87
C TRP A 131 10.28 -9.80 4.92
N VAL A 132 9.98 -8.75 5.66
CA VAL A 132 10.91 -8.12 6.60
C VAL A 132 10.24 -7.84 7.94
N ASP A 133 11.03 -7.70 8.98
CA ASP A 133 10.50 -7.26 10.28
C ASP A 133 9.91 -5.85 10.16
N ILE A 134 8.89 -5.53 10.96
CA ILE A 134 8.20 -4.23 10.90
C ILE A 134 9.18 -3.06 11.10
N ASP A 135 10.22 -3.23 11.90
CA ASP A 135 11.25 -2.20 12.11
C ASP A 135 12.12 -2.01 10.88
N GLU A 136 12.41 -3.10 10.16
CA GLU A 136 13.11 -3.01 8.88
C GLU A 136 12.24 -2.36 7.81
N ALA A 137 10.95 -2.71 7.74
CA ALA A 137 10.00 -2.04 6.84
C ALA A 137 10.00 -0.53 7.07
N ILE A 138 9.92 -0.08 8.32
CA ILE A 138 9.96 1.34 8.67
C ILE A 138 11.29 1.98 8.21
N ARG A 139 12.44 1.34 8.45
CA ARG A 139 13.76 1.85 8.01
C ARG A 139 13.84 1.97 6.50
N LEU A 140 13.34 0.97 5.76
CA LEU A 140 13.30 1.00 4.30
C LEU A 140 12.50 2.21 3.80
N TYR A 141 11.33 2.48 4.38
CA TYR A 141 10.52 3.65 4.02
C TYR A 141 11.19 4.97 4.42
N GLU A 142 11.82 5.04 5.57
CA GLU A 142 12.57 6.23 6.00
C GLU A 142 13.73 6.54 5.04
N GLY A 143 14.38 5.51 4.49
CA GLY A 143 15.47 5.59 3.51
C GLY A 143 15.05 5.81 2.06
N MET A 144 13.75 5.67 1.72
CA MET A 144 13.26 5.90 0.35
C MET A 144 13.52 7.32 -0.12
N GLN A 145 13.76 7.47 -1.42
CA GLN A 145 13.87 8.78 -2.06
C GLN A 145 12.64 9.63 -1.79
N ASN A 146 12.87 10.89 -1.45
CA ASN A 146 11.79 11.82 -1.08
C ASN A 146 11.37 12.69 -2.28
N VAL A 147 11.17 12.05 -3.44
CA VAL A 147 10.80 12.70 -4.70
C VAL A 147 9.75 11.89 -5.44
N LEU A 148 9.01 12.53 -6.32
CA LEU A 148 8.03 11.94 -7.23
C LEU A 148 7.01 11.04 -6.51
N VAL A 149 6.60 9.93 -7.14
CA VAL A 149 5.61 9.01 -6.56
C VAL A 149 6.12 8.35 -5.28
N GLY A 150 7.41 8.02 -5.19
CA GLY A 150 8.01 7.45 -3.98
C GLY A 150 7.82 8.33 -2.74
N ARG A 151 7.88 9.67 -2.90
CA ARG A 151 7.56 10.61 -1.83
C ARG A 151 6.10 10.50 -1.37
N LEU A 152 5.15 10.42 -2.31
CA LEU A 152 3.73 10.30 -2.00
C LEU A 152 3.42 8.98 -1.28
N VAL A 153 4.01 7.88 -1.75
CA VAL A 153 3.90 6.57 -1.11
C VAL A 153 4.50 6.58 0.29
N LYS A 154 5.70 7.12 0.46
CA LYS A 154 6.34 7.26 1.78
C LYS A 154 5.49 8.05 2.76
N GLN A 155 4.96 9.20 2.36
CA GLN A 155 4.10 10.03 3.20
C GLN A 155 2.84 9.28 3.63
N ARG A 156 2.24 8.51 2.72
CA ARG A 156 1.02 7.75 2.96
C ARG A 156 1.24 6.54 3.85
N GLU A 157 2.29 5.75 3.63
CA GLU A 157 2.44 4.42 4.21
C GLU A 157 3.31 4.36 5.46
N LEU A 158 4.31 5.23 5.60
CA LEU A 158 5.16 5.24 6.78
C LEU A 158 4.40 5.45 8.10
N PRO A 159 3.42 6.37 8.21
CA PRO A 159 2.59 6.48 9.40
C PRO A 159 1.77 5.23 9.69
N ILE A 160 1.28 4.55 8.65
CA ILE A 160 0.49 3.31 8.78
C ILE A 160 1.36 2.15 9.27
N LEU A 161 2.59 2.01 8.78
CA LEU A 161 3.55 1.03 9.29
C LEU A 161 3.84 1.25 10.77
N LYS A 162 4.01 2.52 11.19
CA LYS A 162 4.21 2.87 12.61
C LYS A 162 2.97 2.52 13.46
N LEU A 163 1.77 2.76 12.94
CA LEU A 163 0.52 2.38 13.60
C LEU A 163 0.37 0.86 13.72
N ALA A 164 0.68 0.13 12.66
CA ALA A 164 0.66 -1.34 12.67
C ALA A 164 1.65 -1.91 13.71
N LYS A 165 2.86 -1.35 13.81
CA LYS A 165 3.82 -1.71 14.86
C LYS A 165 3.24 -1.56 16.25
N MET A 166 2.59 -0.45 16.54
CA MET A 166 1.93 -0.23 17.85
C MET A 166 0.85 -1.27 18.13
N SER A 167 0.05 -1.61 17.10
CA SER A 167 -1.01 -2.62 17.21
C SER A 167 -0.46 -4.02 17.48
N LEU A 168 0.67 -4.39 16.89
CA LEU A 168 1.33 -5.68 17.14
C LEU A 168 1.89 -5.75 18.56
N GLN A 169 2.50 -4.69 19.06
CA GLN A 169 3.06 -4.63 20.42
C GLN A 169 1.98 -4.69 21.51
N SER A 170 0.78 -4.17 21.25
CA SER A 170 -0.31 -4.19 22.22
C SER A 170 -0.97 -5.58 22.38
N LYS A 171 -0.85 -6.46 21.38
CA LYS A 171 -1.36 -7.84 21.42
C LYS A 171 -0.42 -8.84 22.10
N GLY A 172 0.83 -8.46 22.32
CA GLY A 172 1.84 -9.30 23.00
C GLY A 172 1.89 -9.11 24.52
N LYS A 173 0.99 -8.32 25.10
CA LYS A 173 0.78 -8.15 26.54
C LYS A 173 -0.54 -8.78 26.96
#